data_6934ad38cf7e404732f784bbc3044f22
#
_entry.id   6934ad38cf7e404732f784bbc3044f22
#
_cell.length_a   1.000
_cell.length_b   1.000
_cell.length_c   1.000
_cell.angle_alpha   90.00
_cell.angle_beta   90.00
_cell.angle_gamma   90.00
#
_symmetry.space_group_name_H-M   'P 1'
#
loop_
_entity.id
_entity.type
_entity.pdbx_description
1 polymer ?
#
loop_
_entity_poly.entity_id
_entity_poly.type
_entity_poly.pdbx_seq_one_letter_code
_entity_poly.pdbx_strand_id
1 'polypeptide(L)'
;NFQHAGIQLLVLVGTIIHLLFPNRGFLFKTLVILVLLGLPELLFTWWIQHPASIPPAARSLLNTYSTQAETNIIQFMPQSSVYSDRLFYTLKPSARFRFRNPEFADSFFINRAGLRDDDRSLQHPSVICLGDSYAMGWGVAQAESFPEQLESMLQKNVLNAAVSSYGTVRELKNLYRLDTAALETIIIQYCRNDYRENREYAEHDHRLTISSRNVYDSLQNDHYWSTRWFPGKRAVTIAKLYAEQKTNDWFFPNRVTWKDSAQWHLQKAAAYFTDILYRSAINFNKVKVLVVDMNEQQTMNNDFIGAVNTLIRQPHYAARFANHLILVPVADLLTANDYYILDPHIKASGHRKIAERLTAPVVRSRPAKAVSSSTRETVRLFEERYSLERI
;
A
#
# COMPACT_ATOMS: atom_id res chain seq x y z
N ASN A 1 8.24 -23.28 -3.55
CA ASN A 1 8.57 -23.82 -2.21
C ASN A 1 9.97 -23.32 -1.81
N PHE A 2 10.05 -22.24 -1.03
CA PHE A 2 11.32 -21.59 -0.64
C PHE A 2 12.27 -22.54 0.12
N GLN A 3 11.76 -23.47 0.92
CA GLN A 3 12.58 -24.45 1.62
C GLN A 3 13.29 -25.42 0.67
N HIS A 4 12.61 -25.84 -0.40
CA HIS A 4 13.25 -26.69 -1.42
C HIS A 4 14.36 -25.94 -2.17
N ALA A 5 14.18 -24.65 -2.47
CA ALA A 5 15.22 -23.86 -3.12
C ALA A 5 16.48 -23.70 -2.23
N GLY A 6 16.29 -23.49 -0.92
CA GLY A 6 17.41 -23.42 0.03
C GLY A 6 18.20 -24.72 0.12
N ILE A 7 17.50 -25.86 0.21
CA ILE A 7 18.14 -27.19 0.24
C ILE A 7 18.86 -27.48 -1.09
N GLN A 8 18.21 -27.19 -2.21
CA GLN A 8 18.82 -27.37 -3.54
C GLN A 8 20.09 -26.55 -3.72
N LEU A 9 20.12 -25.31 -3.23
CA LEU A 9 21.30 -24.47 -3.30
C LEU A 9 22.43 -24.99 -2.37
N LEU A 10 22.11 -25.44 -1.15
CA LEU A 10 23.10 -26.05 -0.27
C LEU A 10 23.72 -27.31 -0.89
N VAL A 11 22.90 -28.13 -1.52
CA VAL A 11 23.36 -29.31 -2.27
C VAL A 11 24.25 -28.90 -3.44
N LEU A 12 23.83 -27.89 -4.22
CA LEU A 12 24.60 -27.40 -5.36
C LEU A 12 25.95 -26.80 -4.92
N VAL A 13 25.95 -25.93 -3.91
CA VAL A 13 27.18 -25.35 -3.34
C VAL A 13 28.09 -26.44 -2.78
N GLY A 14 27.54 -27.40 -2.05
CA GLY A 14 28.28 -28.56 -1.54
C GLY A 14 28.90 -29.38 -2.65
N THR A 15 28.16 -29.64 -3.74
CA THR A 15 28.66 -30.37 -4.93
C THR A 15 29.79 -29.59 -5.63
N ILE A 16 29.60 -28.27 -5.84
CA ILE A 16 30.65 -27.44 -6.46
C ILE A 16 31.92 -27.46 -5.61
N ILE A 17 31.81 -27.30 -4.29
CA ILE A 17 32.97 -27.33 -3.39
C ILE A 17 33.64 -28.72 -3.42
N HIS A 18 32.85 -29.78 -3.51
CA HIS A 18 33.37 -31.13 -3.63
C HIS A 18 34.18 -31.33 -4.93
N LEU A 19 33.68 -30.78 -6.03
CA LEU A 19 34.37 -30.84 -7.33
C LEU A 19 35.62 -29.95 -7.38
N LEU A 20 35.58 -28.77 -6.78
CA LEU A 20 36.72 -27.84 -6.74
C LEU A 20 37.82 -28.32 -5.79
N PHE A 21 37.50 -29.03 -4.75
CA PHE A 21 38.44 -29.52 -3.73
C PHE A 21 38.30 -31.03 -3.48
N PRO A 22 38.50 -31.88 -4.49
CA PRO A 22 38.24 -33.32 -4.38
C PRO A 22 39.07 -33.98 -3.29
N ASN A 23 40.31 -33.57 -3.12
CA ASN A 23 41.28 -34.16 -2.20
C ASN A 23 41.25 -33.56 -0.78
N ARG A 24 40.37 -32.60 -0.49
CA ARG A 24 40.27 -32.00 0.83
C ARG A 24 39.22 -32.74 1.69
N GLY A 25 39.53 -32.88 2.98
CA GLY A 25 38.68 -33.59 3.93
C GLY A 25 37.33 -32.86 4.17
N PHE A 26 36.41 -33.58 4.75
CA PHE A 26 35.06 -33.09 5.06
C PHE A 26 35.04 -31.78 5.87
N LEU A 27 35.91 -31.67 6.90
CA LEU A 27 36.02 -30.48 7.73
C LEU A 27 36.39 -29.22 6.95
N PHE A 28 37.34 -29.36 5.99
CA PHE A 28 37.72 -28.24 5.14
C PHE A 28 36.56 -27.79 4.24
N LYS A 29 35.86 -28.72 3.62
CA LYS A 29 34.70 -28.42 2.77
C LYS A 29 33.57 -27.75 3.55
N THR A 30 33.29 -28.23 4.75
CA THR A 30 32.33 -27.64 5.67
C THR A 30 32.73 -26.23 6.07
N LEU A 31 33.98 -26.00 6.41
CA LEU A 31 34.50 -24.67 6.71
C LEU A 31 34.32 -23.69 5.54
N VAL A 32 34.60 -24.12 4.32
CA VAL A 32 34.41 -23.28 3.11
C VAL A 32 32.95 -22.94 2.94
N ILE A 33 32.03 -23.89 3.12
CA ILE A 33 30.56 -23.62 3.07
C ILE A 33 30.15 -22.60 4.15
N LEU A 34 30.60 -22.80 5.39
CA LEU A 34 30.32 -21.89 6.49
C LEU A 34 30.84 -20.47 6.23
N VAL A 35 32.03 -20.33 5.66
CA VAL A 35 32.59 -19.02 5.31
C VAL A 35 31.80 -18.38 4.17
N LEU A 36 31.51 -19.10 3.09
CA LEU A 36 30.85 -18.58 1.91
C LEU A 36 29.39 -18.20 2.14
N LEU A 37 28.69 -18.89 3.03
CA LEU A 37 27.29 -18.61 3.35
C LEU A 37 27.14 -17.87 4.68
N GLY A 38 27.92 -18.20 5.68
CA GLY A 38 27.81 -17.64 7.02
C GLY A 38 28.24 -16.17 7.10
N LEU A 39 29.37 -15.80 6.50
CA LEU A 39 29.80 -14.39 6.54
C LEU A 39 28.83 -13.44 5.82
N PRO A 40 28.35 -13.72 4.59
CA PRO A 40 27.30 -12.91 3.99
C PRO A 40 26.01 -12.88 4.80
N GLU A 41 25.56 -14.01 5.36
CA GLU A 41 24.36 -14.06 6.21
C GLU A 41 24.50 -13.13 7.42
N LEU A 42 25.65 -13.15 8.11
CA LEU A 42 25.91 -12.26 9.25
C LEU A 42 25.96 -10.80 8.82
N LEU A 43 26.61 -10.48 7.70
CA LEU A 43 26.70 -9.13 7.16
C LEU A 43 25.31 -8.59 6.79
N PHE A 44 24.51 -9.35 6.05
CA PHE A 44 23.17 -8.95 5.67
C PHE A 44 22.24 -8.86 6.88
N THR A 45 22.38 -9.74 7.87
CA THR A 45 21.67 -9.66 9.13
C THR A 45 21.98 -8.36 9.86
N TRP A 46 23.27 -8.00 9.92
CA TRP A 46 23.72 -6.76 10.56
C TRP A 46 23.19 -5.53 9.82
N TRP A 47 23.24 -5.50 8.49
CA TRP A 47 22.69 -4.40 7.70
C TRP A 47 21.18 -4.23 7.88
N ILE A 48 20.41 -5.33 7.91
CA ILE A 48 18.95 -5.27 8.12
C ILE A 48 18.63 -4.73 9.53
N GLN A 49 19.45 -5.05 10.51
CA GLN A 49 19.30 -4.52 11.87
C GLN A 49 19.81 -3.07 12.03
N HIS A 50 20.67 -2.63 11.11
CA HIS A 50 21.27 -1.29 11.12
C HIS A 50 21.15 -0.63 9.72
N PRO A 51 19.92 -0.30 9.27
CA PRO A 51 19.69 0.17 7.89
C PRO A 51 20.53 1.40 7.49
N ALA A 52 20.79 2.31 8.43
CA ALA A 52 21.61 3.49 8.20
C ALA A 52 23.06 3.17 7.77
N SER A 53 23.57 1.98 8.11
CA SER A 53 24.93 1.52 7.73
C SER A 53 25.01 0.91 6.35
N ILE A 54 23.87 0.71 5.65
CA ILE A 54 23.84 0.10 4.33
C ILE A 54 24.50 1.03 3.30
N PRO A 55 25.55 0.55 2.59
CA PRO A 55 26.17 1.34 1.54
C PRO A 55 25.15 1.72 0.45
N PRO A 56 25.21 2.93 -0.12
CA PRO A 56 24.24 3.38 -1.13
C PRO A 56 24.07 2.40 -2.30
N ALA A 57 25.15 1.77 -2.75
CA ALA A 57 25.12 0.79 -3.84
C ALA A 57 24.33 -0.50 -3.52
N ALA A 58 24.18 -0.85 -2.23
CA ALA A 58 23.47 -2.05 -1.78
C ALA A 58 22.01 -1.76 -1.40
N ARG A 59 21.62 -0.49 -1.24
CA ARG A 59 20.28 -0.11 -0.74
C ARG A 59 19.15 -0.63 -1.60
N SER A 60 19.23 -0.47 -2.91
CA SER A 60 18.19 -0.93 -3.84
C SER A 60 17.97 -2.45 -3.75
N LEU A 61 19.06 -3.23 -3.72
CA LEU A 61 18.99 -4.68 -3.61
C LEU A 61 18.41 -5.11 -2.26
N LEU A 62 18.85 -4.48 -1.16
CA LEU A 62 18.36 -4.81 0.19
C LEU A 62 16.94 -4.34 0.45
N ASN A 63 16.52 -3.22 -0.15
CA ASN A 63 15.11 -2.80 -0.15
C ASN A 63 14.24 -3.85 -0.85
N THR A 64 14.62 -4.29 -2.05
CA THR A 64 13.93 -5.35 -2.78
C THR A 64 13.85 -6.64 -1.95
N TYR A 65 14.96 -7.04 -1.34
CA TYR A 65 15.00 -8.20 -0.45
C TYR A 65 14.05 -8.04 0.74
N SER A 66 14.14 -6.91 1.45
CA SER A 66 13.31 -6.65 2.62
C SER A 66 11.83 -6.71 2.27
N THR A 67 11.42 -6.05 1.19
CA THR A 67 10.02 -6.01 0.74
C THR A 67 9.50 -7.41 0.37
N GLN A 68 10.33 -8.27 -0.25
CA GLN A 68 9.89 -9.58 -0.72
C GLN A 68 9.99 -10.71 0.32
N ALA A 69 10.94 -10.62 1.25
CA ALA A 69 11.31 -11.76 2.09
C ALA A 69 11.32 -11.50 3.61
N GLU A 70 11.34 -10.25 4.05
CA GLU A 70 11.37 -9.90 5.47
C GLU A 70 10.11 -9.12 5.90
N THR A 71 9.43 -8.44 4.96
CA THR A 71 8.26 -7.63 5.28
C THR A 71 7.04 -8.50 5.55
N ASN A 72 6.50 -8.38 6.74
CA ASN A 72 5.19 -8.92 7.05
C ASN A 72 4.13 -8.09 6.31
N ILE A 73 3.10 -8.74 5.81
CA ILE A 73 2.00 -8.11 5.08
C ILE A 73 0.71 -8.30 5.87
N ILE A 74 0.14 -7.20 6.36
CA ILE A 74 -1.01 -7.22 7.27
C ILE A 74 -2.21 -7.97 6.71
N GLN A 75 -2.42 -7.93 5.40
CA GLN A 75 -3.55 -8.55 4.70
C GLN A 75 -3.51 -10.09 4.68
N PHE A 76 -2.36 -10.71 4.98
CA PHE A 76 -2.21 -12.17 4.97
C PHE A 76 -1.78 -12.76 6.31
N MET A 77 -1.90 -12.00 7.40
CA MET A 77 -1.62 -12.51 8.75
C MET A 77 -2.93 -12.88 9.46
N PRO A 78 -3.09 -14.12 10.00
CA PRO A 78 -4.34 -14.58 10.60
C PRO A 78 -4.85 -13.73 11.78
N GLN A 79 -3.94 -13.05 12.49
CA GLN A 79 -4.30 -12.17 13.61
C GLN A 79 -4.83 -10.81 13.15
N SER A 80 -4.53 -10.37 11.93
CA SER A 80 -4.81 -9.00 11.45
C SER A 80 -5.88 -8.91 10.39
N SER A 81 -6.13 -9.97 9.62
CA SER A 81 -7.05 -9.91 8.49
C SER A 81 -7.90 -11.17 8.36
N VAL A 82 -9.00 -11.03 7.64
CA VAL A 82 -9.94 -12.09 7.30
C VAL A 82 -10.38 -11.96 5.85
N TYR A 83 -10.70 -13.09 5.22
CA TYR A 83 -11.29 -13.10 3.88
C TYR A 83 -12.62 -12.35 3.83
N SER A 84 -12.84 -11.64 2.75
CA SER A 84 -14.10 -10.98 2.41
C SER A 84 -14.52 -11.34 0.98
N ASP A 85 -15.75 -11.77 0.79
CA ASP A 85 -16.34 -12.04 -0.51
C ASP A 85 -16.61 -10.79 -1.36
N ARG A 86 -16.60 -9.60 -0.71
CA ARG A 86 -16.85 -8.30 -1.36
C ARG A 86 -15.58 -7.48 -1.61
N LEU A 87 -14.55 -7.69 -0.79
CA LEU A 87 -13.33 -6.86 -0.78
C LEU A 87 -12.05 -7.70 -0.86
N PHE A 88 -12.18 -9.03 -1.03
CA PHE A 88 -11.12 -10.02 -0.97
C PHE A 88 -10.57 -10.24 0.45
N TYR A 89 -10.32 -9.19 1.19
CA TYR A 89 -9.99 -9.22 2.62
C TYR A 89 -10.40 -7.92 3.29
N THR A 90 -10.56 -7.98 4.61
CA THR A 90 -10.67 -6.81 5.49
C THR A 90 -9.75 -7.00 6.69
N LEU A 91 -9.43 -5.92 7.40
CA LEU A 91 -8.80 -6.09 8.70
C LEU A 91 -9.80 -6.75 9.65
N LYS A 92 -9.29 -7.55 10.57
CA LYS A 92 -10.11 -8.31 11.51
C LYS A 92 -10.79 -7.37 12.50
N PRO A 93 -12.13 -7.31 12.53
CA PRO A 93 -12.86 -6.40 13.43
C PRO A 93 -12.47 -6.59 14.91
N SER A 94 -12.36 -5.49 15.62
CA SER A 94 -12.02 -5.45 17.05
C SER A 94 -10.71 -6.12 17.43
N ALA A 95 -9.81 -6.32 16.46
CA ALA A 95 -8.51 -6.94 16.69
C ALA A 95 -7.52 -5.96 17.32
N ARG A 96 -6.66 -6.52 18.16
CA ARG A 96 -5.49 -5.83 18.70
C ARG A 96 -4.29 -6.72 18.51
N PHE A 97 -3.23 -6.22 17.88
CA PHE A 97 -2.01 -6.99 17.64
C PHE A 97 -0.81 -6.07 17.53
N ARG A 98 0.37 -6.62 17.72
CA ARG A 98 1.63 -5.95 17.44
C ARG A 98 2.10 -6.37 16.05
N PHE A 99 2.44 -5.40 15.25
CA PHE A 99 2.97 -5.60 13.92
C PHE A 99 4.43 -5.15 13.86
N ARG A 100 5.29 -5.94 13.26
CA ARG A 100 6.72 -5.67 13.23
C ARG A 100 7.31 -5.96 11.85
N ASN A 101 8.07 -5.01 11.36
CA ASN A 101 8.99 -5.11 10.23
C ASN A 101 10.41 -4.70 10.64
N PRO A 102 11.42 -4.84 9.77
CA PRO A 102 12.82 -4.56 10.15
C PRO A 102 13.07 -3.18 10.76
N GLU A 103 12.35 -2.14 10.32
CA GLU A 103 12.61 -0.76 10.76
C GLU A 103 11.60 -0.21 11.76
N PHE A 104 10.49 -0.91 12.01
CA PHE A 104 9.45 -0.44 12.95
C PHE A 104 8.72 -1.59 13.64
N ALA A 105 8.06 -1.26 14.74
CA ALA A 105 7.20 -2.19 15.47
C ALA A 105 6.10 -1.42 16.19
N ASP A 106 4.86 -1.54 15.68
CA ASP A 106 3.72 -0.78 16.14
C ASP A 106 2.58 -1.66 16.66
N SER A 107 1.78 -1.10 17.54
CA SER A 107 0.53 -1.67 17.97
C SER A 107 -0.60 -1.22 17.06
N PHE A 108 -1.42 -2.16 16.64
CA PHE A 108 -2.59 -1.92 15.81
C PHE A 108 -3.85 -2.14 16.63
N PHE A 109 -4.72 -1.15 16.61
CA PHE A 109 -6.07 -1.22 17.18
C PHE A 109 -7.04 -1.10 16.00
N ILE A 110 -7.84 -2.12 15.81
CA ILE A 110 -8.82 -2.19 14.72
C ILE A 110 -10.21 -2.08 15.34
N ASN A 111 -10.99 -1.11 14.88
CA ASN A 111 -12.36 -0.91 15.36
C ASN A 111 -13.31 -2.03 14.89
N ARG A 112 -14.57 -1.99 15.36
CA ARG A 112 -15.59 -3.00 15.03
C ARG A 112 -15.94 -3.06 13.53
N ALA A 113 -15.61 -2.02 12.75
CA ALA A 113 -15.81 -2.00 11.30
C ALA A 113 -14.59 -2.55 10.51
N GLY A 114 -13.52 -3.01 11.19
CA GLY A 114 -12.31 -3.50 10.53
C GLY A 114 -11.42 -2.40 9.96
N LEU A 115 -11.36 -1.25 10.62
CA LEU A 115 -10.53 -0.11 10.23
C LEU A 115 -9.53 0.21 11.33
N ARG A 116 -8.33 0.71 10.97
CA ARG A 116 -7.32 1.13 11.93
C ARG A 116 -7.67 2.50 12.52
N ASP A 117 -8.62 2.47 13.43
CA ASP A 117 -9.18 3.64 14.09
C ASP A 117 -9.92 3.22 15.36
N ASP A 118 -10.43 4.15 16.15
CA ASP A 118 -11.30 3.87 17.28
C ASP A 118 -12.78 3.71 16.85
N ASP A 119 -13.61 3.19 17.77
CA ASP A 119 -15.05 3.00 17.50
C ASP A 119 -15.86 4.31 17.54
N ARG A 120 -15.31 5.37 18.15
CA ARG A 120 -15.94 6.70 18.22
C ARG A 120 -15.94 7.33 16.84
N SER A 121 -14.85 7.19 16.09
CA SER A 121 -14.69 7.76 14.74
C SER A 121 -15.67 7.17 13.73
N LEU A 122 -16.30 6.02 14.03
CA LEU A 122 -17.38 5.45 13.20
C LEU A 122 -18.71 6.22 13.29
N GLN A 123 -18.87 7.12 14.29
CA GLN A 123 -20.13 7.80 14.55
C GLN A 123 -20.11 9.18 13.89
N HIS A 124 -20.88 9.34 12.82
CA HIS A 124 -21.04 10.61 12.11
C HIS A 124 -19.73 11.34 11.79
N PRO A 125 -18.76 10.68 11.12
CA PRO A 125 -17.51 11.33 10.75
C PRO A 125 -17.78 12.50 9.79
N SER A 126 -17.14 13.63 10.05
CA SER A 126 -17.19 14.78 9.13
C SER A 126 -16.14 14.67 8.02
N VAL A 127 -15.07 13.90 8.25
CA VAL A 127 -14.03 13.60 7.28
C VAL A 127 -13.81 12.09 7.25
N ILE A 128 -13.70 11.50 6.06
CA ILE A 128 -13.30 10.11 5.87
C ILE A 128 -12.05 10.07 5.00
N CYS A 129 -10.99 9.44 5.51
CA CYS A 129 -9.76 9.20 4.76
C CYS A 129 -9.80 7.80 4.14
N LEU A 130 -9.75 7.73 2.82
CA LEU A 130 -9.59 6.52 2.02
C LEU A 130 -8.15 6.41 1.55
N GLY A 131 -7.70 5.21 1.27
CA GLY A 131 -6.37 4.96 0.76
C GLY A 131 -5.88 3.56 1.12
N ASP A 132 -4.62 3.34 0.86
CA ASP A 132 -3.94 2.10 1.11
C ASP A 132 -3.10 2.12 2.41
N SER A 133 -1.94 1.46 2.39
CA SER A 133 -1.02 1.40 3.53
C SER A 133 -0.47 2.75 3.96
N TYR A 134 -0.33 3.71 3.04
CA TYR A 134 0.13 5.06 3.38
C TYR A 134 -0.89 5.80 4.24
N ALA A 135 -2.16 5.83 3.85
CA ALA A 135 -3.19 6.48 4.65
C ALA A 135 -3.52 5.70 5.92
N MET A 136 -3.49 4.36 5.87
CA MET A 136 -3.66 3.52 7.05
C MET A 136 -2.60 3.80 8.12
N GLY A 137 -1.44 4.35 7.75
CA GLY A 137 -0.34 4.64 8.67
C GLY A 137 0.59 3.43 8.90
N TRP A 138 0.97 2.75 7.83
CA TRP A 138 1.97 1.69 7.89
C TRP A 138 3.30 2.21 8.41
N GLY A 139 3.86 1.54 9.41
CA GLY A 139 5.15 1.89 9.97
C GLY A 139 5.16 3.02 11.00
N VAL A 140 3.99 3.51 11.41
CA VAL A 140 3.88 4.55 12.44
C VAL A 140 2.85 4.17 13.50
N ALA A 141 2.98 4.71 14.71
CA ALA A 141 1.94 4.57 15.72
C ALA A 141 0.62 5.16 15.20
N GLN A 142 -0.52 4.64 15.68
CA GLN A 142 -1.83 5.08 15.18
C GLN A 142 -1.99 6.59 15.25
N ALA A 143 -1.70 7.20 16.40
CA ALA A 143 -1.78 8.65 16.60
C ALA A 143 -0.81 9.47 15.71
N GLU A 144 0.16 8.83 15.06
CA GLU A 144 1.13 9.46 14.17
C GLU A 144 0.73 9.36 12.69
N SER A 145 -0.31 8.58 12.35
CA SER A 145 -0.84 8.56 10.99
C SER A 145 -1.44 9.92 10.63
N PHE A 146 -1.41 10.31 9.35
CA PHE A 146 -1.92 11.64 8.98
C PHE A 146 -3.42 11.81 9.22
N PRO A 147 -4.29 10.79 9.12
CA PRO A 147 -5.69 10.96 9.48
C PRO A 147 -5.91 11.29 10.96
N GLU A 148 -5.22 10.60 11.86
CA GLU A 148 -5.31 10.85 13.30
C GLU A 148 -4.72 12.21 13.71
N GLN A 149 -3.59 12.59 13.08
CA GLN A 149 -3.03 13.93 13.27
C GLN A 149 -3.96 15.03 12.74
N LEU A 150 -4.61 14.77 11.61
CA LEU A 150 -5.60 15.70 11.06
C LEU A 150 -6.81 15.83 11.99
N GLU A 151 -7.31 14.74 12.57
CA GLU A 151 -8.35 14.76 13.59
C GLU A 151 -7.95 15.68 14.75
N SER A 152 -6.74 15.46 15.28
CA SER A 152 -6.20 16.27 16.37
C SER A 152 -6.07 17.76 16.02
N MET A 153 -5.61 18.08 14.80
CA MET A 153 -5.45 19.47 14.36
C MET A 153 -6.77 20.17 14.09
N LEU A 154 -7.75 19.44 13.55
CA LEU A 154 -9.05 19.99 13.17
C LEU A 154 -10.04 20.03 14.34
N GLN A 155 -9.84 19.23 15.38
CA GLN A 155 -10.80 18.97 16.45
C GLN A 155 -12.19 18.54 15.88
N LYS A 156 -12.14 17.73 14.81
CA LYS A 156 -13.30 17.17 14.12
C LYS A 156 -13.16 15.66 14.08
N ASN A 157 -14.28 14.95 13.98
CA ASN A 157 -14.27 13.50 13.82
C ASN A 157 -13.76 13.12 12.42
N VAL A 158 -12.58 12.51 12.34
CA VAL A 158 -11.92 12.04 11.12
C VAL A 158 -11.82 10.52 11.18
N LEU A 159 -12.50 9.81 10.30
CA LEU A 159 -12.41 8.36 10.22
C LEU A 159 -11.29 7.93 9.25
N ASN A 160 -10.34 7.17 9.76
CA ASN A 160 -9.34 6.49 8.93
C ASN A 160 -9.93 5.19 8.36
N ALA A 161 -10.46 5.25 7.14
CA ALA A 161 -11.05 4.12 6.43
C ALA A 161 -10.08 3.44 5.44
N ALA A 162 -8.79 3.78 5.51
CA ALA A 162 -7.78 3.19 4.65
C ALA A 162 -7.43 1.76 5.05
N VAL A 163 -7.15 0.92 4.05
CA VAL A 163 -6.77 -0.49 4.24
C VAL A 163 -5.61 -0.83 3.31
N SER A 164 -4.54 -1.36 3.87
CA SER A 164 -3.32 -1.72 3.12
C SER A 164 -3.62 -2.45 1.81
N SER A 165 -2.99 -2.01 0.72
CA SER A 165 -3.11 -2.57 -0.64
C SER A 165 -4.52 -2.58 -1.25
N TYR A 166 -5.42 -1.74 -0.79
CA TYR A 166 -6.62 -1.44 -1.54
C TYR A 166 -6.28 -0.49 -2.69
N GLY A 167 -6.91 -0.68 -3.84
CA GLY A 167 -6.96 0.33 -4.89
C GLY A 167 -8.24 1.14 -4.79
N THR A 168 -8.32 2.19 -5.59
CA THR A 168 -9.41 3.19 -5.54
C THR A 168 -10.81 2.56 -5.55
N VAL A 169 -11.01 1.48 -6.30
CA VAL A 169 -12.33 0.80 -6.37
C VAL A 169 -12.72 0.17 -5.05
N ARG A 170 -11.79 -0.56 -4.39
CA ARG A 170 -12.06 -1.16 -3.08
C ARG A 170 -12.22 -0.11 -1.99
N GLU A 171 -11.48 0.98 -2.07
CA GLU A 171 -11.63 2.12 -1.17
C GLU A 171 -13.04 2.72 -1.24
N LEU A 172 -13.57 2.94 -2.45
CA LEU A 172 -14.94 3.42 -2.64
C LEU A 172 -15.97 2.40 -2.18
N LYS A 173 -15.78 1.11 -2.45
CA LYS A 173 -16.66 0.05 -1.91
C LYS A 173 -16.61 0.01 -0.37
N ASN A 174 -15.46 0.29 0.22
CA ASN A 174 -15.31 0.40 1.66
C ASN A 174 -16.06 1.62 2.22
N LEU A 175 -15.98 2.78 1.55
CA LEU A 175 -16.72 3.98 1.90
C LEU A 175 -18.24 3.74 1.98
N TYR A 176 -18.80 3.02 1.00
CA TYR A 176 -20.25 2.85 0.89
C TYR A 176 -20.90 2.01 2.00
N ARG A 177 -20.10 1.36 2.86
CA ARG A 177 -20.61 0.65 4.05
C ARG A 177 -20.51 1.45 5.34
N LEU A 178 -20.01 2.68 5.27
CA LEU A 178 -19.75 3.53 6.43
C LEU A 178 -20.87 4.56 6.63
N ASP A 179 -20.95 5.11 7.84
CA ASP A 179 -21.85 6.24 8.11
C ASP A 179 -21.32 7.50 7.39
N THR A 180 -22.15 8.06 6.54
CA THR A 180 -21.85 9.28 5.77
C THR A 180 -22.85 10.41 6.07
N ALA A 181 -23.64 10.29 7.13
CA ALA A 181 -24.71 11.26 7.44
C ALA A 181 -24.17 12.67 7.71
N ALA A 182 -23.02 12.79 8.36
CA ALA A 182 -22.36 14.07 8.65
C ALA A 182 -21.16 14.37 7.76
N LEU A 183 -20.95 13.59 6.69
CA LEU A 183 -19.77 13.67 5.87
C LEU A 183 -19.70 14.98 5.07
N GLU A 184 -18.64 15.76 5.33
CA GLU A 184 -18.32 17.02 4.63
C GLU A 184 -17.19 16.85 3.63
N THR A 185 -16.20 15.99 3.95
CA THR A 185 -14.98 15.83 3.16
C THR A 185 -14.56 14.37 3.07
N ILE A 186 -14.20 13.93 1.88
CA ILE A 186 -13.48 12.68 1.62
C ILE A 186 -12.05 13.04 1.24
N ILE A 187 -11.08 12.37 1.84
CA ILE A 187 -9.67 12.43 1.43
C ILE A 187 -9.36 11.08 0.78
N ILE A 188 -8.93 11.09 -0.47
CA ILE A 188 -8.50 9.89 -1.20
C ILE A 188 -6.99 9.98 -1.36
N GLN A 189 -6.27 9.07 -0.74
CA GLN A 189 -4.86 8.89 -0.96
C GLN A 189 -4.68 7.87 -2.09
N TYR A 190 -4.13 8.32 -3.21
CA TYR A 190 -3.75 7.49 -4.33
C TYR A 190 -2.31 7.02 -4.17
N CYS A 191 -2.02 5.79 -4.61
CA CYS A 191 -0.68 5.26 -4.76
C CYS A 191 -0.53 4.56 -6.11
N ARG A 192 0.70 4.46 -6.61
CA ARG A 192 0.99 3.78 -7.89
C ARG A 192 0.50 2.33 -7.96
N ASN A 193 0.40 1.63 -6.84
CA ASN A 193 -0.10 0.26 -6.77
C ASN A 193 -1.59 0.15 -7.13
N ASP A 194 -2.38 1.23 -6.97
CA ASP A 194 -3.80 1.31 -7.37
C ASP A 194 -3.99 1.08 -8.87
N TYR A 195 -2.98 1.43 -9.69
CA TYR A 195 -3.06 1.33 -11.15
C TYR A 195 -3.50 -0.04 -11.62
N ARG A 196 -2.97 -1.10 -11.01
CA ARG A 196 -3.31 -2.47 -11.44
C ARG A 196 -4.79 -2.79 -11.23
N GLU A 197 -5.31 -2.50 -10.05
CA GLU A 197 -6.72 -2.75 -9.74
C GLU A 197 -7.65 -1.85 -10.56
N ASN A 198 -7.30 -0.58 -10.67
CA ASN A 198 -8.07 0.40 -11.43
C ASN A 198 -8.13 0.03 -12.92
N ARG A 199 -7.04 -0.47 -13.50
CA ARG A 199 -6.98 -0.99 -14.86
C ARG A 199 -7.85 -2.23 -15.00
N GLU A 200 -7.67 -3.22 -14.13
CA GLU A 200 -8.45 -4.45 -14.15
C GLU A 200 -9.95 -4.16 -14.06
N TYR A 201 -10.35 -3.25 -13.21
CA TYR A 201 -11.74 -2.81 -13.10
C TYR A 201 -12.26 -2.18 -14.39
N ALA A 202 -11.50 -1.27 -15.00
CA ALA A 202 -11.90 -0.61 -16.25
C ALA A 202 -11.95 -1.58 -17.44
N GLU A 203 -11.03 -2.55 -17.50
CA GLU A 203 -10.94 -3.57 -18.56
C GLU A 203 -11.96 -4.70 -18.40
N HIS A 204 -12.58 -4.88 -17.22
CA HIS A 204 -13.61 -5.89 -16.92
C HIS A 204 -15.00 -5.27 -16.72
N ASP A 205 -15.43 -4.42 -17.65
CA ASP A 205 -16.76 -3.80 -17.67
C ASP A 205 -17.13 -3.10 -16.35
N HIS A 206 -16.17 -2.48 -15.69
CA HIS A 206 -16.31 -1.82 -14.39
C HIS A 206 -16.77 -2.76 -13.27
N ARG A 207 -16.30 -3.99 -13.30
CA ARG A 207 -16.55 -5.00 -12.25
C ARG A 207 -15.26 -5.28 -11.47
N LEU A 208 -15.36 -5.19 -10.15
CA LEU A 208 -14.26 -5.61 -9.28
C LEU A 208 -14.26 -7.14 -9.17
N THR A 209 -13.24 -7.78 -9.69
CA THR A 209 -13.05 -9.23 -9.57
C THR A 209 -12.52 -9.58 -8.18
N ILE A 210 -13.24 -10.42 -7.46
CA ILE A 210 -12.84 -10.90 -6.13
C ILE A 210 -12.41 -12.36 -6.23
N SER A 211 -11.16 -12.64 -5.88
CA SER A 211 -10.63 -13.99 -5.83
C SER A 211 -11.30 -14.81 -4.72
N SER A 212 -11.35 -16.12 -4.89
CA SER A 212 -11.99 -17.03 -3.95
C SER A 212 -11.25 -17.11 -2.60
N ARG A 213 -11.95 -17.63 -1.58
CA ARG A 213 -11.35 -17.93 -0.27
C ARG A 213 -10.11 -18.85 -0.38
N ASN A 214 -10.15 -19.85 -1.25
CA ASN A 214 -9.02 -20.76 -1.44
C ASN A 214 -7.75 -20.03 -1.91
N VAL A 215 -7.91 -19.02 -2.77
CA VAL A 215 -6.79 -18.17 -3.20
C VAL A 215 -6.25 -17.35 -2.02
N TYR A 216 -7.13 -16.78 -1.21
CA TYR A 216 -6.73 -16.04 -0.01
C TYR A 216 -5.97 -16.93 0.97
N ASP A 217 -6.49 -18.11 1.27
CA ASP A 217 -5.87 -19.07 2.19
C ASP A 217 -4.50 -19.57 1.66
N SER A 218 -4.37 -19.75 0.34
CA SER A 218 -3.09 -20.08 -0.30
C SER A 218 -2.07 -18.93 -0.14
N LEU A 219 -2.47 -17.69 -0.42
CA LEU A 219 -1.60 -16.51 -0.25
C LEU A 219 -1.17 -16.33 1.22
N GLN A 220 -2.08 -16.56 2.17
CA GLN A 220 -1.77 -16.53 3.59
C GLN A 220 -0.74 -17.60 3.97
N ASN A 221 -0.88 -18.82 3.46
CA ASN A 221 0.08 -19.89 3.68
C ASN A 221 1.45 -19.58 3.02
N ASP A 222 1.45 -19.07 1.79
CA ASP A 222 2.68 -18.70 1.09
C ASP A 222 3.41 -17.58 1.83
N HIS A 223 2.68 -16.57 2.32
CA HIS A 223 3.23 -15.51 3.14
C HIS A 223 3.86 -16.06 4.44
N TYR A 224 3.13 -16.93 5.15
CA TYR A 224 3.63 -17.57 6.37
C TYR A 224 4.97 -18.26 6.14
N TRP A 225 5.13 -19.01 5.04
CA TRP A 225 6.37 -19.71 4.74
C TRP A 225 7.47 -18.78 4.22
N SER A 226 7.15 -17.77 3.44
CA SER A 226 8.13 -16.83 2.87
C SER A 226 8.81 -15.97 3.93
N THR A 227 8.10 -15.62 5.02
CA THR A 227 8.65 -14.80 6.11
C THR A 227 9.43 -15.62 7.15
N ARG A 228 9.35 -16.95 7.13
CA ARG A 228 10.12 -17.78 8.06
C ARG A 228 11.62 -17.72 7.79
N TRP A 229 12.36 -17.57 8.88
CA TRP A 229 13.80 -17.60 8.84
C TRP A 229 14.34 -19.04 8.79
N PHE A 230 15.41 -19.25 8.05
CA PHE A 230 16.27 -20.41 8.08
C PHE A 230 17.73 -20.00 7.86
N PRO A 231 18.73 -20.80 8.33
CA PRO A 231 20.16 -20.46 8.13
C PRO A 231 20.51 -20.28 6.66
N GLY A 232 21.15 -19.14 6.35
CA GLY A 232 21.54 -18.79 4.97
C GLY A 232 20.45 -18.14 4.13
N LYS A 233 19.24 -17.92 4.65
CA LYS A 233 18.11 -17.32 3.92
C LYS A 233 18.49 -16.01 3.25
N ARG A 234 19.12 -15.11 3.99
CA ARG A 234 19.47 -13.77 3.50
C ARG A 234 20.51 -13.84 2.40
N ALA A 235 21.61 -14.55 2.66
CA ALA A 235 22.68 -14.73 1.70
C ALA A 235 22.17 -15.33 0.37
N VAL A 236 21.38 -16.41 0.47
CA VAL A 236 20.82 -17.12 -0.70
C VAL A 236 19.85 -16.26 -1.47
N THR A 237 18.89 -15.63 -0.79
CA THR A 237 17.85 -14.85 -1.45
C THR A 237 18.45 -13.58 -2.09
N ILE A 238 19.37 -12.90 -1.40
CA ILE A 238 20.03 -11.71 -1.94
C ILE A 238 20.90 -12.09 -3.13
N ALA A 239 21.65 -13.20 -3.07
CA ALA A 239 22.44 -13.68 -4.21
C ALA A 239 21.56 -14.01 -5.43
N LYS A 240 20.39 -14.64 -5.18
CA LYS A 240 19.39 -14.91 -6.24
C LYS A 240 18.88 -13.61 -6.87
N LEU A 241 18.43 -12.65 -6.06
CA LEU A 241 17.97 -11.36 -6.55
C LEU A 241 19.03 -10.60 -7.35
N TYR A 242 20.27 -10.62 -6.87
CA TYR A 242 21.40 -10.02 -7.59
C TYR A 242 21.65 -10.71 -8.94
N ALA A 243 21.63 -12.05 -8.96
CA ALA A 243 21.81 -12.82 -10.18
C ALA A 243 20.66 -12.56 -11.18
N GLU A 244 19.42 -12.53 -10.71
CA GLU A 244 18.25 -12.20 -11.54
C GLU A 244 18.34 -10.78 -12.12
N GLN A 245 18.76 -9.81 -11.32
CA GLN A 245 18.98 -8.45 -11.79
C GLN A 245 20.06 -8.41 -12.89
N LYS A 246 21.22 -9.06 -12.68
CA LYS A 246 22.32 -9.10 -13.66
C LYS A 246 21.97 -9.88 -14.93
N THR A 247 21.25 -10.98 -14.79
CA THR A 247 20.76 -11.76 -15.93
C THR A 247 19.78 -10.94 -16.78
N ASN A 248 18.86 -10.22 -16.13
CA ASN A 248 17.93 -9.32 -16.81
C ASN A 248 18.65 -8.19 -17.53
N ASP A 249 19.67 -7.57 -16.89
CA ASP A 249 20.48 -6.51 -17.51
C ASP A 249 21.26 -7.04 -18.74
N TRP A 250 21.73 -8.30 -18.68
CA TRP A 250 22.47 -8.93 -19.77
C TRP A 250 21.58 -9.33 -20.95
N PHE A 251 20.47 -10.05 -20.68
CA PHE A 251 19.60 -10.56 -21.76
C PHE A 251 18.64 -9.51 -22.33
N PHE A 252 18.38 -8.45 -21.59
CA PHE A 252 17.45 -7.39 -21.98
C PHE A 252 18.04 -5.99 -21.78
N PRO A 253 19.21 -5.68 -22.39
CA PRO A 253 19.90 -4.40 -22.18
C PRO A 253 19.08 -3.19 -22.64
N ASN A 254 18.16 -3.41 -23.61
CA ASN A 254 17.23 -2.38 -24.12
C ASN A 254 15.82 -2.54 -23.53
N ARG A 255 15.69 -3.20 -22.40
CA ARG A 255 14.40 -3.27 -21.72
C ARG A 255 13.88 -1.86 -21.53
N VAL A 256 12.70 -1.58 -22.10
CA VAL A 256 11.97 -0.34 -21.85
C VAL A 256 12.03 -0.11 -20.36
N THR A 257 12.83 0.84 -19.94
CA THR A 257 13.00 1.10 -18.50
C THR A 257 11.67 1.57 -17.96
N TRP A 258 11.44 1.39 -16.69
CA TRP A 258 10.26 1.95 -16.02
C TRP A 258 10.05 3.43 -16.33
N LYS A 259 11.10 4.15 -16.70
CA LYS A 259 11.03 5.57 -17.09
C LYS A 259 10.33 5.78 -18.43
N ASP A 260 10.56 4.95 -19.41
CA ASP A 260 9.97 5.10 -20.75
C ASP A 260 8.52 4.61 -20.78
N SER A 261 8.18 3.60 -19.97
CA SER A 261 6.80 3.17 -19.75
C SER A 261 6.05 4.04 -18.75
N ALA A 262 6.76 4.78 -17.88
CA ALA A 262 6.19 5.53 -16.77
C ALA A 262 5.23 6.62 -17.24
N GLN A 263 5.57 7.37 -18.29
CA GLN A 263 4.70 8.46 -18.76
C GLN A 263 3.40 7.93 -19.38
N TRP A 264 3.47 6.82 -20.12
CA TRP A 264 2.29 6.19 -20.70
C TRP A 264 1.37 5.59 -19.63
N HIS A 265 1.96 4.92 -18.65
CA HIS A 265 1.22 4.39 -17.51
C HIS A 265 0.62 5.51 -16.66
N LEU A 266 1.29 6.63 -16.50
CA LEU A 266 0.83 7.78 -15.76
C LEU A 266 -0.47 8.35 -16.33
N GLN A 267 -0.53 8.58 -17.65
CA GLN A 267 -1.74 9.10 -18.30
C GLN A 267 -2.91 8.13 -18.17
N LYS A 268 -2.66 6.83 -18.33
CA LYS A 268 -3.70 5.81 -18.11
C LYS A 268 -4.12 5.71 -16.65
N ALA A 269 -3.17 5.78 -15.71
CA ALA A 269 -3.45 5.77 -14.29
C ALA A 269 -4.39 6.93 -13.89
N ALA A 270 -4.07 8.14 -14.37
CA ALA A 270 -4.91 9.31 -14.15
C ALA A 270 -6.29 9.16 -14.82
N ALA A 271 -6.35 8.58 -16.03
CA ALA A 271 -7.61 8.35 -16.74
C ALA A 271 -8.50 7.34 -16.01
N TYR A 272 -7.96 6.18 -15.60
CA TYR A 272 -8.71 5.18 -14.84
C TYR A 272 -9.21 5.72 -13.50
N PHE A 273 -8.35 6.38 -12.75
CA PHE A 273 -8.71 7.01 -11.48
C PHE A 273 -9.84 8.03 -11.67
N THR A 274 -9.71 8.93 -12.64
CA THR A 274 -10.70 9.98 -12.91
C THR A 274 -12.03 9.39 -13.35
N ASP A 275 -12.02 8.34 -14.21
CA ASP A 275 -13.24 7.66 -14.65
C ASP A 275 -13.92 6.90 -13.49
N ILE A 276 -13.16 6.25 -12.61
CA ILE A 276 -13.69 5.58 -11.42
C ILE A 276 -14.40 6.60 -10.53
N LEU A 277 -13.79 7.76 -10.26
CA LEU A 277 -14.44 8.83 -9.49
C LEU A 277 -15.65 9.40 -10.20
N TYR A 278 -15.58 9.60 -11.51
CA TYR A 278 -16.70 10.09 -12.31
C TYR A 278 -17.93 9.16 -12.22
N ARG A 279 -17.71 7.84 -12.21
CA ARG A 279 -18.75 6.81 -12.08
C ARG A 279 -19.18 6.54 -10.65
N SER A 280 -18.44 7.03 -9.67
CA SER A 280 -18.72 6.78 -8.25
C SER A 280 -20.07 7.35 -7.82
N ALA A 281 -20.63 6.80 -6.73
CA ALA A 281 -21.85 7.30 -6.11
C ALA A 281 -21.62 8.56 -5.24
N ILE A 282 -20.40 9.10 -5.21
CA ILE A 282 -20.09 10.33 -4.45
C ILE A 282 -20.92 11.49 -4.99
N ASN A 283 -21.63 12.16 -4.10
CA ASN A 283 -22.34 13.39 -4.43
C ASN A 283 -21.42 14.60 -4.28
N PHE A 284 -20.71 14.95 -5.36
CA PHE A 284 -19.78 16.07 -5.39
C PHE A 284 -20.42 17.43 -5.14
N ASN A 285 -21.76 17.57 -5.19
CA ASN A 285 -22.43 18.82 -4.82
C ASN A 285 -22.57 18.99 -3.30
N LYS A 286 -22.42 17.88 -2.54
CA LYS A 286 -22.57 17.87 -1.07
C LYS A 286 -21.26 17.63 -0.33
N VAL A 287 -20.36 16.85 -0.93
CA VAL A 287 -19.12 16.40 -0.31
C VAL A 287 -17.93 16.88 -1.11
N LYS A 288 -16.96 17.44 -0.44
CA LYS A 288 -15.68 17.80 -1.03
C LYS A 288 -14.78 16.56 -1.07
N VAL A 289 -14.08 16.37 -2.16
CA VAL A 289 -13.09 15.29 -2.31
C VAL A 289 -11.70 15.91 -2.48
N LEU A 290 -10.80 15.60 -1.56
CA LEU A 290 -9.39 15.94 -1.65
C LEU A 290 -8.63 14.70 -2.14
N VAL A 291 -7.73 14.90 -3.11
CA VAL A 291 -6.88 13.82 -3.63
C VAL A 291 -5.43 14.16 -3.33
N VAL A 292 -4.74 13.23 -2.70
CA VAL A 292 -3.29 13.26 -2.45
C VAL A 292 -2.63 12.06 -3.10
N ASP A 293 -1.45 12.24 -3.69
CA ASP A 293 -0.63 11.17 -4.24
C ASP A 293 0.54 10.89 -3.31
N MET A 294 0.65 9.64 -2.84
CA MET A 294 1.68 9.20 -1.91
C MET A 294 2.36 7.95 -2.44
N ASN A 295 3.65 8.00 -2.63
CA ASN A 295 4.43 6.93 -3.22
C ASN A 295 5.78 6.74 -2.49
N GLU A 296 6.50 5.69 -2.87
CA GLU A 296 7.90 5.48 -2.46
C GLU A 296 8.77 6.69 -2.83
N GLN A 297 9.83 6.90 -2.06
CA GLN A 297 10.73 8.05 -2.22
C GLN A 297 11.20 8.26 -3.68
N GLN A 298 11.58 7.17 -4.38
CA GLN A 298 12.16 7.24 -5.72
C GLN A 298 11.14 7.63 -6.80
N THR A 299 9.86 7.46 -6.52
CA THR A 299 8.77 7.71 -7.47
C THR A 299 7.85 8.83 -7.01
N MET A 300 8.14 9.43 -5.85
CA MET A 300 7.33 10.52 -5.30
C MET A 300 7.54 11.80 -6.11
N ASN A 301 6.48 12.25 -6.78
CA ASN A 301 6.41 13.49 -7.54
C ASN A 301 4.94 13.94 -7.65
N ASN A 302 4.69 15.06 -8.29
CA ASN A 302 3.33 15.58 -8.48
C ASN A 302 2.76 15.32 -9.90
N ASP A 303 3.37 14.40 -10.67
CA ASP A 303 2.99 14.19 -12.07
C ASP A 303 1.58 13.58 -12.20
N PHE A 304 1.22 12.66 -11.30
CA PHE A 304 -0.12 12.09 -11.26
C PHE A 304 -1.17 13.16 -10.96
N ILE A 305 -0.93 14.01 -9.99
CA ILE A 305 -1.78 15.16 -9.65
C ILE A 305 -1.93 16.11 -10.85
N GLY A 306 -0.84 16.37 -11.57
CA GLY A 306 -0.85 17.18 -12.80
C GLY A 306 -1.67 16.56 -13.93
N ALA A 307 -1.53 15.25 -14.14
CA ALA A 307 -2.30 14.51 -15.14
C ALA A 307 -3.80 14.48 -14.82
N VAL A 308 -4.18 14.21 -13.57
CA VAL A 308 -5.58 14.29 -13.11
C VAL A 308 -6.13 15.69 -13.27
N ASN A 309 -5.35 16.74 -12.91
CA ASN A 309 -5.76 18.14 -13.08
C ASN A 309 -6.08 18.51 -14.53
N THR A 310 -5.34 17.95 -15.47
CA THR A 310 -5.61 18.13 -16.91
C THR A 310 -6.93 17.48 -17.32
N LEU A 311 -7.21 16.28 -16.82
CA LEU A 311 -8.44 15.55 -17.15
C LEU A 311 -9.69 16.20 -16.55
N ILE A 312 -9.67 16.58 -15.27
CA ILE A 312 -10.86 17.13 -14.59
C ILE A 312 -11.30 18.51 -15.15
N ARG A 313 -10.46 19.17 -15.94
CA ARG A 313 -10.82 20.41 -16.66
C ARG A 313 -11.59 20.15 -17.96
N GLN A 314 -11.65 18.92 -18.43
CA GLN A 314 -12.47 18.58 -19.60
C GLN A 314 -13.95 18.76 -19.29
N PRO A 315 -14.79 19.27 -20.22
CA PRO A 315 -16.15 19.75 -19.91
C PRO A 315 -17.03 18.74 -19.18
N HIS A 316 -16.98 17.46 -19.57
CA HIS A 316 -17.80 16.42 -18.96
C HIS A 316 -17.38 16.09 -17.51
N TYR A 317 -16.06 16.08 -17.22
CA TYR A 317 -15.56 15.89 -15.87
C TYR A 317 -15.78 17.15 -15.01
N ALA A 318 -15.52 18.34 -15.56
CA ALA A 318 -15.73 19.60 -14.88
C ALA A 318 -17.18 19.77 -14.43
N ALA A 319 -18.16 19.42 -15.27
CA ALA A 319 -19.57 19.42 -14.92
C ALA A 319 -19.90 18.46 -13.76
N ARG A 320 -19.26 17.28 -13.69
CA ARG A 320 -19.49 16.27 -12.64
C ARG A 320 -18.87 16.67 -11.31
N PHE A 321 -17.63 17.16 -11.35
CA PHE A 321 -16.89 17.44 -10.12
C PHE A 321 -17.16 18.84 -9.54
N ALA A 322 -17.68 19.77 -10.34
CA ALA A 322 -18.22 21.07 -9.92
C ALA A 322 -17.31 21.85 -8.94
N ASN A 323 -15.99 21.80 -9.10
CA ASN A 323 -14.97 22.37 -8.22
C ASN A 323 -14.89 21.74 -6.81
N HIS A 324 -15.55 20.63 -6.58
CA HIS A 324 -15.50 19.88 -5.31
C HIS A 324 -14.40 18.79 -5.30
N LEU A 325 -13.78 18.51 -6.42
CA LEU A 325 -12.57 17.66 -6.49
C LEU A 325 -11.34 18.57 -6.44
N ILE A 326 -10.59 18.48 -5.36
CA ILE A 326 -9.42 19.31 -5.06
C ILE A 326 -8.18 18.44 -5.01
N LEU A 327 -7.21 18.75 -5.83
CA LEU A 327 -5.94 18.05 -5.90
C LEU A 327 -4.94 18.73 -4.96
N VAL A 328 -4.34 17.97 -4.05
CA VAL A 328 -3.42 18.50 -3.03
C VAL A 328 -2.03 17.89 -3.27
N PRO A 329 -1.11 18.62 -3.90
CA PRO A 329 0.26 18.16 -4.07
C PRO A 329 0.98 18.10 -2.73
N VAL A 330 1.71 17.02 -2.49
CA VAL A 330 2.46 16.77 -1.24
C VAL A 330 3.91 16.32 -1.47
N ALA A 331 4.30 16.07 -2.71
CA ALA A 331 5.66 15.63 -3.02
C ALA A 331 6.74 16.64 -2.63
N ASP A 332 6.43 17.91 -2.69
CA ASP A 332 7.32 19.02 -2.29
C ASP A 332 7.60 19.09 -0.78
N LEU A 333 6.81 18.40 0.04
CA LEU A 333 6.94 18.40 1.49
C LEU A 333 7.91 17.32 1.99
N LEU A 334 8.03 16.23 1.22
CA LEU A 334 8.70 15.03 1.66
C LEU A 334 10.16 15.00 1.23
N THR A 335 11.02 14.59 2.13
CA THR A 335 12.45 14.43 1.92
C THR A 335 12.87 12.98 2.19
N ALA A 336 14.09 12.59 1.83
CA ALA A 336 14.62 11.28 2.14
C ALA A 336 14.55 10.91 3.64
N ASN A 337 14.60 11.88 4.54
CA ASN A 337 14.52 11.66 5.98
C ASN A 337 13.11 11.26 6.44
N ASP A 338 12.09 11.56 5.64
CA ASP A 338 10.70 11.21 5.92
C ASP A 338 10.36 9.77 5.54
N TYR A 339 11.28 9.03 4.93
CA TYR A 339 11.10 7.63 4.51
C TYR A 339 11.95 6.66 5.33
N TYR A 340 11.50 5.42 5.41
CA TYR A 340 12.34 4.32 5.86
C TYR A 340 13.38 3.96 4.77
N ILE A 341 14.41 3.21 5.13
CA ILE A 341 15.48 2.83 4.20
C ILE A 341 15.15 1.52 3.48
N LEU A 342 14.63 0.55 4.24
CA LEU A 342 14.29 -0.79 3.75
C LEU A 342 12.80 -0.94 3.44
N ASP A 343 11.96 -0.11 4.05
CA ASP A 343 10.52 -0.09 3.81
C ASP A 343 10.17 1.16 2.95
N PRO A 344 9.31 1.05 1.93
CA PRO A 344 9.00 2.18 1.05
C PRO A 344 8.12 3.26 1.68
N HIS A 345 7.58 3.04 2.87
CA HIS A 345 6.62 3.94 3.49
C HIS A 345 7.27 5.13 4.20
N ILE A 346 6.43 6.08 4.55
CA ILE A 346 6.84 7.32 5.24
C ILE A 346 6.80 7.17 6.75
N LYS A 347 7.66 7.92 7.42
CA LYS A 347 7.74 8.03 8.88
C LYS A 347 6.73 9.05 9.43
N ALA A 348 6.60 9.10 10.74
CA ALA A 348 5.73 10.04 11.45
C ALA A 348 5.95 11.51 11.04
N SER A 349 7.19 11.91 10.74
CA SER A 349 7.50 13.26 10.25
C SER A 349 6.82 13.58 8.92
N GLY A 350 6.81 12.63 7.98
CA GLY A 350 6.13 12.77 6.69
C GLY A 350 4.61 12.81 6.85
N HIS A 351 4.05 11.94 7.68
CA HIS A 351 2.62 11.96 8.02
C HIS A 351 2.18 13.31 8.57
N ARG A 352 2.98 13.89 9.48
CA ARG A 352 2.69 15.21 10.07
C ARG A 352 2.65 16.31 9.02
N LYS A 353 3.62 16.37 8.13
CA LYS A 353 3.67 17.37 7.05
C LYS A 353 2.44 17.28 6.14
N ILE A 354 1.98 16.06 5.85
CA ILE A 354 0.78 15.83 5.05
C ILE A 354 -0.46 16.29 5.80
N ALA A 355 -0.62 15.95 7.08
CA ALA A 355 -1.73 16.43 7.90
C ALA A 355 -1.80 17.95 7.93
N GLU A 356 -0.66 18.62 8.17
CA GLU A 356 -0.55 20.10 8.15
C GLU A 356 -1.00 20.68 6.80
N ARG A 357 -0.56 20.09 5.67
CA ARG A 357 -0.97 20.52 4.31
C ARG A 357 -2.46 20.35 4.09
N LEU A 358 -3.08 19.29 4.61
CA LEU A 358 -4.50 18.99 4.43
C LEU A 358 -5.42 19.87 5.29
N THR A 359 -4.93 20.42 6.39
CA THR A 359 -5.75 21.23 7.32
C THR A 359 -6.49 22.37 6.61
N ALA A 360 -5.79 23.20 5.86
CA ALA A 360 -6.39 24.36 5.20
C ALA A 360 -7.42 23.97 4.11
N PRO A 361 -7.17 23.01 3.20
CA PRO A 361 -8.17 22.53 2.25
C PRO A 361 -9.42 21.93 2.91
N VAL A 362 -9.29 21.23 4.04
CA VAL A 362 -10.46 20.70 4.78
C VAL A 362 -11.26 21.81 5.41
N VAL A 363 -10.63 22.76 6.12
CA VAL A 363 -11.32 23.86 6.82
C VAL A 363 -12.04 24.81 5.85
N ARG A 364 -11.49 25.07 4.68
CA ARG A 364 -12.11 25.92 3.65
C ARG A 364 -13.38 25.34 3.05
N SER A 365 -13.83 24.15 3.46
CA SER A 365 -15.12 23.62 3.08
C SER A 365 -16.25 24.44 3.74
N ARG A 366 -17.05 25.15 2.94
CA ARG A 366 -18.30 25.74 3.43
C ARG A 366 -19.30 24.59 3.63
N PRO A 367 -19.98 24.50 4.79
CA PRO A 367 -21.10 23.57 4.92
C PRO A 367 -22.14 23.92 3.86
N ALA A 368 -22.58 22.94 3.11
CA ALA A 368 -23.76 23.12 2.27
C ALA A 368 -24.91 23.51 3.20
N LYS A 369 -25.59 24.64 2.92
CA LYS A 369 -26.81 25.02 3.63
C LYS A 369 -27.74 23.81 3.63
N ALA A 370 -28.19 23.41 4.82
CA ALA A 370 -29.07 22.30 5.02
C ALA A 370 -30.31 22.44 4.10
N VAL A 371 -30.36 21.62 3.05
CA VAL A 371 -31.58 21.40 2.28
C VAL A 371 -32.17 20.09 2.80
N SER A 372 -33.27 20.21 3.48
CA SER A 372 -34.08 19.13 4.03
C SER A 372 -34.53 18.15 2.93
N SER A 373 -34.59 16.87 3.26
CA SER A 373 -35.39 15.81 2.64
C SER A 373 -34.98 15.21 1.30
N SER A 374 -33.74 14.66 1.16
CA SER A 374 -33.53 13.70 0.05
C SER A 374 -32.56 12.54 0.36
N THR A 375 -32.09 12.42 1.58
CA THR A 375 -31.11 11.41 1.96
C THR A 375 -31.64 9.96 1.88
N ARG A 376 -32.95 9.77 2.03
CA ARG A 376 -33.59 8.44 1.89
C ARG A 376 -33.69 7.98 0.44
N GLU A 377 -33.85 8.88 -0.50
CA GLU A 377 -34.00 8.55 -1.92
C GLU A 377 -32.69 8.15 -2.58
N THR A 378 -31.57 8.74 -2.17
CA THR A 378 -30.24 8.40 -2.68
C THR A 378 -29.76 7.02 -2.21
N VAL A 379 -30.06 6.66 -0.96
CA VAL A 379 -29.78 5.31 -0.42
C VAL A 379 -30.64 4.27 -1.12
N ARG A 380 -31.92 4.56 -1.33
CA ARG A 380 -32.88 3.65 -2.00
C ARG A 380 -32.51 3.42 -3.47
N LEU A 381 -32.13 4.46 -4.21
CA LEU A 381 -31.65 4.35 -5.59
C LEU A 381 -30.34 3.57 -5.71
N PHE A 382 -29.51 3.64 -4.67
CA PHE A 382 -28.28 2.88 -4.58
C PHE A 382 -28.56 1.39 -4.33
N GLU A 383 -29.44 1.07 -3.39
CA GLU A 383 -29.86 -0.31 -3.11
C GLU A 383 -30.56 -0.94 -4.31
N GLU A 384 -31.43 -0.21 -5.03
CA GLU A 384 -32.08 -0.67 -6.25
C GLU A 384 -31.12 -0.90 -7.40
N ARG A 385 -30.08 -0.07 -7.56
CA ARG A 385 -29.07 -0.21 -8.64
C ARG A 385 -28.11 -1.39 -8.43
N TYR A 386 -27.84 -1.75 -7.19
CA TYR A 386 -26.94 -2.85 -6.82
C TYR A 386 -27.67 -4.14 -6.40
N SER A 387 -28.99 -4.11 -6.17
CA SER A 387 -29.80 -5.32 -5.97
C SER A 387 -30.14 -6.04 -7.30
N LEU A 388 -30.03 -5.37 -8.44
CA LEU A 388 -30.20 -5.96 -9.77
C LEU A 388 -28.99 -6.78 -10.26
N GLU A 389 -27.86 -6.80 -9.53
CA GLU A 389 -26.71 -7.66 -9.81
C GLU A 389 -26.77 -9.02 -9.05
N ARG A 390 -27.97 -9.44 -8.60
CA ARG A 390 -28.20 -10.76 -7.97
C ARG A 390 -28.88 -11.77 -8.89
N ILE A 391 -28.67 -11.68 -10.19
CA ILE A 391 -29.07 -12.76 -11.12
C ILE A 391 -27.83 -13.20 -11.90
#